data_9e43cb73cefac3b20d3133c6cd53c7a2
#
_entry.id   9e43cb73cefac3b20d3133c6cd53c7a2
#
_cell.length_a   1.000
_cell.length_b   1.000
_cell.length_c   1.000
_cell.angle_alpha   90.00
_cell.angle_beta   90.00
_cell.angle_gamma   90.00
#
_symmetry.space_group_name_H-M   'P 1'
#
loop_
_entity.id
_entity.type
_entity.pdbx_description
1 polymer ?
#
loop_
_entity_poly.entity_id
_entity_poly.type
_entity_poly.pdbx_seq_one_letter_code
_entity_poly.pdbx_strand_id
1 'polypeptide(L)'
;MNFMLGWNAPPKKAMSLGAILRFPDGRNMPDVHATLFDYGSAPVYLRLNLGCETPEIYRFQGSKGILEVTEFAITYYPQTGEDSAPSYYTSGYPQKMRDAYVAQWHAEHDPVPGKEPVLEGYTYRGDSWDDEKPHLWRYFQGVKNHQQVTEDAVFGNNAALACHMSNESYFRKSAVVWDAASGTIKSA
;
A
#
# COMPACT_ATOMS: atom_id res chain seq x y z
N MET A 1 -2.67 -0.54 -7.01
CA MET A 1 -1.64 -0.95 -6.02
C MET A 1 -0.62 -1.92 -6.63
N ASN A 2 -1.00 -3.11 -7.14
CA ASN A 2 -0.06 -4.10 -7.72
C ASN A 2 0.83 -3.48 -8.81
N PHE A 3 0.25 -2.68 -9.70
CA PHE A 3 0.99 -1.97 -10.74
C PHE A 3 2.09 -1.06 -10.17
N MET A 4 1.76 -0.24 -9.18
CA MET A 4 2.70 0.73 -8.59
C MET A 4 3.85 0.06 -7.82
N LEU A 5 3.61 -1.12 -7.26
CA LEU A 5 4.61 -1.88 -6.50
C LEU A 5 5.33 -2.93 -7.36
N GLY A 6 4.96 -3.05 -8.64
CA GLY A 6 5.52 -4.06 -9.53
C GLY A 6 5.17 -5.50 -9.11
N TRP A 7 4.11 -5.69 -8.36
CA TRP A 7 3.70 -7.01 -7.86
C TRP A 7 2.81 -7.71 -8.89
N ASN A 8 3.22 -8.88 -9.32
CA ASN A 8 2.45 -9.75 -10.20
C ASN A 8 2.12 -11.09 -9.53
N ALA A 9 1.70 -11.02 -8.28
CA ALA A 9 1.27 -12.19 -7.51
C ALA A 9 0.14 -11.79 -6.55
N PRO A 10 -0.76 -12.70 -6.19
CA PRO A 10 -1.75 -12.46 -5.15
C PRO A 10 -1.08 -12.38 -3.77
N PRO A 11 -1.78 -11.86 -2.75
CA PRO A 11 -1.28 -11.90 -1.38
C PRO A 11 -1.13 -13.35 -0.91
N LYS A 12 -0.15 -13.61 -0.06
CA LYS A 12 0.06 -14.92 0.56
C LYS A 12 -1.02 -15.23 1.59
N LYS A 13 -1.48 -14.20 2.31
CA LYS A 13 -2.46 -14.32 3.38
C LYS A 13 -3.36 -13.09 3.42
N ALA A 14 -4.61 -13.31 3.81
CA ALA A 14 -5.57 -12.24 4.08
C ALA A 14 -6.33 -12.51 5.37
N MET A 15 -6.65 -11.43 6.09
CA MET A 15 -7.53 -11.45 7.25
C MET A 15 -8.49 -10.27 7.20
N SER A 16 -9.78 -10.56 7.28
CA SER A 16 -10.83 -9.57 7.08
C SER A 16 -11.83 -9.53 8.22
N LEU A 17 -12.33 -8.32 8.48
CA LEU A 17 -13.48 -8.06 9.34
C LEU A 17 -14.44 -7.13 8.59
N GLY A 18 -15.73 -7.32 8.81
CA GLY A 18 -16.75 -6.48 8.19
C GLY A 18 -18.10 -6.63 8.87
N ALA A 19 -19.01 -5.74 8.51
CA ALA A 19 -20.38 -5.75 9.00
C ALA A 19 -21.32 -5.13 7.97
N ILE A 20 -22.60 -5.49 8.04
CA ILE A 20 -23.71 -4.85 7.32
C ILE A 20 -24.33 -3.85 8.28
N LEU A 21 -24.03 -2.56 8.11
CA LEU A 21 -24.44 -1.52 9.04
C LEU A 21 -25.42 -0.51 8.42
N ARG A 22 -25.25 -0.21 7.14
CA ARG A 22 -25.98 0.84 6.46
C ARG A 22 -27.14 0.29 5.62
N PHE A 23 -26.94 -0.86 4.96
CA PHE A 23 -27.88 -1.40 3.98
C PHE A 23 -28.37 -2.79 4.36
N PRO A 24 -29.32 -2.91 5.34
CA PRO A 24 -29.88 -4.21 5.77
C PRO A 24 -30.96 -4.69 4.79
N ASP A 25 -30.63 -4.82 3.52
CA ASP A 25 -31.53 -5.17 2.41
C ASP A 25 -31.53 -6.66 2.03
N GLY A 26 -30.95 -7.49 2.89
CA GLY A 26 -30.84 -8.93 2.66
C GLY A 26 -29.53 -9.37 1.98
N ARG A 27 -28.62 -8.43 1.69
CA ARG A 27 -27.28 -8.76 1.19
C ARG A 27 -26.47 -9.54 2.23
N ASN A 28 -25.55 -10.37 1.74
CA ASN A 28 -24.59 -11.07 2.59
C ASN A 28 -23.18 -10.45 2.57
N MET A 29 -22.93 -9.47 1.66
CA MET A 29 -21.68 -8.75 1.58
C MET A 29 -21.67 -7.57 2.53
N PRO A 30 -20.56 -7.33 3.26
CA PRO A 30 -20.44 -6.22 4.18
C PRO A 30 -20.42 -4.87 3.44
N ASP A 31 -21.02 -3.86 4.01
CA ASP A 31 -20.96 -2.47 3.55
C ASP A 31 -19.87 -1.67 4.27
N VAL A 32 -19.37 -2.20 5.38
CA VAL A 32 -18.14 -1.74 6.04
C VAL A 32 -17.21 -2.93 6.18
N HIS A 33 -16.03 -2.83 5.57
CA HIS A 33 -15.09 -3.93 5.47
C HIS A 33 -13.64 -3.45 5.59
N ALA A 34 -12.84 -4.21 6.30
CA ALA A 34 -11.41 -3.96 6.43
C ALA A 34 -10.65 -5.27 6.25
N THR A 35 -9.55 -5.23 5.50
CA THR A 35 -8.70 -6.39 5.24
C THR A 35 -7.24 -6.03 5.40
N LEU A 36 -6.50 -6.91 6.07
CA LEU A 36 -5.06 -6.94 6.09
C LEU A 36 -4.57 -8.03 5.14
N PHE A 37 -3.69 -7.67 4.22
CA PHE A 37 -3.04 -8.58 3.30
C PHE A 37 -1.55 -8.68 3.63
N ASP A 38 -1.02 -9.89 3.58
CA ASP A 38 0.41 -10.17 3.62
C ASP A 38 0.90 -10.54 2.22
N TYR A 39 1.72 -9.69 1.62
CA TYR A 39 2.40 -9.97 0.35
C TYR A 39 3.82 -10.52 0.57
N GLY A 40 4.25 -10.65 1.81
CA GLY A 40 5.58 -11.11 2.20
C GLY A 40 6.63 -9.99 2.19
N SER A 41 6.59 -9.07 1.23
CA SER A 41 7.49 -7.91 1.17
C SER A 41 6.92 -6.70 1.90
N ALA A 42 5.60 -6.58 1.99
CA ALA A 42 4.93 -5.53 2.75
C ALA A 42 3.50 -5.95 3.15
N PRO A 43 3.01 -5.51 4.31
CA PRO A 43 1.60 -5.59 4.65
C PRO A 43 0.82 -4.50 3.89
N VAL A 44 -0.42 -4.83 3.53
CA VAL A 44 -1.35 -3.90 2.90
C VAL A 44 -2.64 -3.87 3.69
N TYR A 45 -3.11 -2.67 3.99
CA TYR A 45 -4.40 -2.45 4.62
C TYR A 45 -5.39 -1.87 3.61
N LEU A 46 -6.53 -2.54 3.44
CA LEU A 46 -7.64 -2.07 2.62
C LEU A 46 -8.84 -1.80 3.52
N ARG A 47 -9.50 -0.68 3.29
CA ARG A 47 -10.75 -0.33 3.95
C ARG A 47 -11.80 0.03 2.90
N LEU A 48 -12.98 -0.57 3.02
CA LEU A 48 -14.18 -0.22 2.29
C LEU A 48 -15.23 0.31 3.29
N ASN A 49 -15.87 1.40 2.96
CA ASN A 49 -17.00 1.93 3.71
C ASN A 49 -18.02 2.55 2.75
N LEU A 50 -19.14 1.86 2.57
CA LEU A 50 -20.24 2.35 1.74
C LEU A 50 -21.24 3.23 2.53
N GLY A 51 -21.04 3.38 3.83
CA GLY A 51 -21.90 4.16 4.71
C GLY A 51 -21.67 5.67 4.65
N CYS A 52 -20.49 6.09 4.18
CA CYS A 52 -20.19 7.51 3.97
C CYS A 52 -19.24 7.67 2.78
N GLU A 53 -19.40 8.78 2.10
CA GLU A 53 -18.50 9.18 1.03
C GLU A 53 -17.15 9.62 1.62
N THR A 54 -16.08 8.99 1.18
CA THR A 54 -14.71 9.34 1.56
C THR A 54 -13.84 9.36 0.32
N PRO A 55 -12.89 10.31 0.20
CA PRO A 55 -11.94 10.29 -0.90
C PRO A 55 -11.18 8.97 -0.97
N GLU A 56 -10.97 8.50 -2.19
CA GLU A 56 -10.11 7.35 -2.44
C GLU A 56 -8.65 7.78 -2.31
N ILE A 57 -7.93 7.15 -1.39
CA ILE A 57 -6.53 7.47 -1.11
C ILE A 57 -5.71 6.18 -1.04
N TYR A 58 -4.69 6.08 -1.89
CA TYR A 58 -3.66 5.06 -1.78
C TYR A 58 -2.42 5.68 -1.15
N ARG A 59 -1.99 5.12 -0.02
CA ARG A 59 -0.82 5.60 0.71
C ARG A 59 0.27 4.53 0.75
N PHE A 60 1.44 4.88 0.22
CA PHE A 60 2.63 4.04 0.22
C PHE A 60 3.64 4.64 1.18
N GLN A 61 3.97 3.89 2.23
CA GLN A 61 4.91 4.32 3.26
C GLN A 61 6.23 3.58 3.06
N GLY A 62 7.27 4.31 2.74
CA GLY A 62 8.62 3.80 2.53
C GLY A 62 9.63 4.45 3.47
N SER A 63 10.85 3.94 3.46
CA SER A 63 11.96 4.48 4.28
C SER A 63 12.39 5.89 3.89
N LYS A 64 12.09 6.34 2.67
CA LYS A 64 12.47 7.67 2.18
C LYS A 64 11.32 8.69 2.21
N GLY A 65 10.10 8.25 2.55
CA GLY A 65 8.93 9.12 2.61
C GLY A 65 7.63 8.39 2.32
N ILE A 66 6.59 9.19 2.15
CA ILE A 66 5.23 8.73 1.88
C ILE A 66 4.83 9.20 0.49
N LEU A 67 4.29 8.29 -0.33
CA LEU A 67 3.62 8.63 -1.57
C LEU A 67 2.12 8.48 -1.34
N GLU A 68 1.37 9.55 -1.55
CA GLU A 68 -0.08 9.58 -1.47
C GLU A 68 -0.67 9.81 -2.85
N VAL A 69 -1.50 8.86 -3.29
CA VAL A 69 -2.16 8.90 -4.60
C VAL A 69 -3.64 9.09 -4.36
N THR A 70 -4.19 10.13 -4.95
CA THR A 70 -5.61 10.44 -4.97
C THR A 70 -6.10 10.42 -6.42
N GLU A 71 -7.39 10.60 -6.64
CA GLU A 71 -7.97 10.76 -7.98
C GLU A 71 -7.30 11.88 -8.78
N PHE A 72 -6.85 12.95 -8.10
CA PHE A 72 -6.42 14.20 -8.77
C PHE A 72 -4.93 14.51 -8.64
N ALA A 73 -4.19 13.77 -7.84
CA ALA A 73 -2.80 14.09 -7.59
C ALA A 73 -2.00 12.92 -7.03
N ILE A 74 -0.70 12.97 -7.27
CA ILE A 74 0.30 12.15 -6.57
C ILE A 74 1.16 13.11 -5.77
N THR A 75 1.15 12.96 -4.45
CA THR A 75 1.94 13.79 -3.55
C THR A 75 3.01 12.96 -2.87
N TYR A 76 4.24 13.43 -2.94
CA TYR A 76 5.36 12.87 -2.21
C TYR A 76 5.65 13.73 -0.98
N TYR A 77 5.67 13.08 0.18
CA TYR A 77 6.10 13.65 1.44
C TYR A 77 7.42 12.99 1.82
N PRO A 78 8.54 13.71 1.76
CA PRO A 78 9.82 13.14 2.14
C PRO A 78 9.83 12.79 3.63
N GLN A 79 10.53 11.72 3.97
CA GLN A 79 10.88 11.46 5.36
C GLN A 79 11.90 12.52 5.77
N THR A 80 11.54 13.38 6.68
CA THR A 80 12.52 14.24 7.34
C THR A 80 13.46 13.34 8.11
N GLY A 81 14.76 13.47 7.86
CA GLY A 81 15.76 12.72 8.62
C GLY A 81 15.57 12.97 10.12
N GLU A 82 15.98 12.04 10.93
CA GLU A 82 16.08 12.29 12.36
C GLU A 82 17.19 13.31 12.56
N ASP A 83 16.82 14.59 12.65
CA ASP A 83 17.77 15.70 12.87
C ASP A 83 18.27 15.74 14.33
N SER A 84 17.75 14.85 15.17
CA SER A 84 18.11 14.77 16.59
C SER A 84 18.17 13.35 17.07
N ALA A 85 19.10 13.09 17.97
CA ALA A 85 19.20 11.80 18.65
C ALA A 85 17.88 11.46 19.39
N PRO A 86 17.36 10.20 19.27
CA PRO A 86 16.11 9.81 19.91
C PRO A 86 16.15 10.04 21.42
N SER A 87 15.36 10.97 21.92
CA SER A 87 15.32 11.32 23.35
C SER A 87 14.56 10.29 24.19
N TYR A 88 13.70 9.49 23.58
CA TYR A 88 12.88 8.51 24.26
C TYR A 88 13.69 7.52 25.11
N TYR A 89 14.78 6.99 24.58
CA TYR A 89 15.62 6.01 25.28
C TYR A 89 16.53 6.62 26.34
N THR A 90 16.71 7.92 26.33
CA THR A 90 17.68 8.60 27.19
C THR A 90 17.05 9.49 28.26
N SER A 91 15.71 9.55 28.31
CA SER A 91 14.98 10.42 29.23
C SER A 91 15.28 10.14 30.71
N GLY A 92 15.59 8.89 31.05
CA GLY A 92 15.97 8.46 32.41
C GLY A 92 17.47 8.50 32.71
N TYR A 93 18.32 8.90 31.76
CA TYR A 93 19.77 8.90 31.96
C TYR A 93 20.25 10.19 32.64
N PRO A 94 21.33 10.10 33.47
CA PRO A 94 22.03 11.28 33.93
C PRO A 94 22.52 12.15 32.77
N GLN A 95 22.58 13.48 32.97
CA GLN A 95 22.90 14.44 31.91
C GLN A 95 24.18 14.06 31.15
N LYS A 96 25.24 13.72 31.83
CA LYS A 96 26.53 13.32 31.23
C LYS A 96 26.42 12.12 30.28
N MET A 97 25.56 11.14 30.60
CA MET A 97 25.32 9.99 29.73
C MET A 97 24.49 10.36 28.51
N ARG A 98 23.54 11.27 28.69
CA ARG A 98 22.71 11.81 27.61
C ARG A 98 23.56 12.55 26.59
N ASP A 99 24.42 13.44 27.07
CA ASP A 99 25.33 14.22 26.23
C ASP A 99 26.29 13.31 25.43
N ALA A 100 26.82 12.27 26.08
CA ALA A 100 27.67 11.29 25.41
C ALA A 100 26.92 10.50 24.33
N TYR A 101 25.70 10.09 24.62
CA TYR A 101 24.85 9.38 23.65
C TYR A 101 24.51 10.27 22.45
N VAL A 102 24.11 11.52 22.68
CA VAL A 102 23.81 12.48 21.62
C VAL A 102 25.03 12.73 20.74
N ALA A 103 26.19 12.91 21.35
CA ALA A 103 27.44 13.10 20.61
C ALA A 103 27.81 11.87 19.75
N GLN A 104 27.66 10.67 20.30
CA GLN A 104 27.88 9.42 19.57
C GLN A 104 26.88 9.27 18.42
N TRP A 105 25.60 9.53 18.68
CA TRP A 105 24.56 9.43 17.67
C TRP A 105 24.83 10.36 16.48
N HIS A 106 25.20 11.62 16.72
CA HIS A 106 25.57 12.56 15.65
C HIS A 106 26.81 12.08 14.88
N ALA A 107 27.82 11.55 15.56
CA ALA A 107 29.00 11.02 14.89
C ALA A 107 28.69 9.85 13.92
N GLU A 108 27.64 9.08 14.22
CA GLU A 108 27.22 7.93 13.43
C GLU A 108 26.18 8.28 12.34
N HIS A 109 25.33 9.31 12.56
CA HIS A 109 24.15 9.60 11.75
C HIS A 109 24.17 10.94 11.04
N ASP A 110 25.10 11.83 11.38
CA ASP A 110 25.21 13.11 10.69
C ASP A 110 25.47 12.90 9.19
N PRO A 111 24.84 13.71 8.33
CA PRO A 111 24.98 13.56 6.89
C PRO A 111 26.44 13.63 6.47
N VAL A 112 26.92 12.59 5.85
CA VAL A 112 28.25 12.60 5.23
C VAL A 112 28.22 13.59 4.05
N PRO A 113 29.17 14.53 3.95
CA PRO A 113 29.25 15.43 2.80
C PRO A 113 29.27 14.64 1.49
N GLY A 114 28.30 14.93 0.59
CA GLY A 114 28.12 14.23 -0.69
C GLY A 114 27.04 13.14 -0.67
N LYS A 115 26.32 12.92 0.42
CA LYS A 115 25.12 12.09 0.44
C LYS A 115 23.99 12.76 -0.35
N GLU A 116 23.17 11.93 -1.02
CA GLU A 116 22.05 12.42 -1.84
C GLU A 116 21.22 13.47 -1.09
N PRO A 117 20.87 14.57 -1.75
CA PRO A 117 20.04 15.60 -1.14
C PRO A 117 18.70 15.00 -0.72
N VAL A 118 18.19 15.45 0.42
CA VAL A 118 16.81 15.13 0.82
C VAL A 118 15.89 15.66 -0.27
N LEU A 119 15.12 14.77 -0.89
CA LEU A 119 14.18 15.16 -1.92
C LEU A 119 13.12 16.09 -1.29
N GLU A 120 12.92 17.24 -1.91
CA GLU A 120 11.83 18.12 -1.52
C GLU A 120 10.48 17.44 -1.80
N GLY A 121 9.49 17.70 -0.93
CA GLY A 121 8.14 17.25 -1.16
C GLY A 121 7.55 17.94 -2.39
N TYR A 122 6.82 17.19 -3.22
CA TYR A 122 6.16 17.75 -4.40
C TYR A 122 4.81 17.08 -4.66
N THR A 123 3.95 17.81 -5.36
CA THR A 123 2.67 17.28 -5.84
C THR A 123 2.66 17.30 -7.36
N TYR A 124 2.49 16.14 -7.95
CA TYR A 124 2.22 16.00 -9.39
C TYR A 124 0.71 16.00 -9.61
N ARG A 125 0.27 16.76 -10.61
CA ARG A 125 -1.11 16.76 -11.12
C ARG A 125 -1.06 16.45 -12.61
N GLY A 126 -1.90 15.52 -13.06
CA GLY A 126 -2.00 15.21 -14.48
C GLY A 126 -2.62 16.36 -15.28
N ASP A 127 -2.22 16.47 -16.53
CA ASP A 127 -2.71 17.54 -17.45
C ASP A 127 -4.13 17.27 -17.96
N SER A 128 -4.60 16.03 -17.87
CA SER A 128 -5.96 15.63 -18.28
C SER A 128 -6.44 14.42 -17.50
N TRP A 129 -7.75 14.28 -17.43
CA TRP A 129 -8.47 13.19 -16.75
C TRP A 129 -8.97 12.11 -17.72
N ASP A 130 -8.56 12.15 -18.98
CA ASP A 130 -8.91 11.12 -19.96
C ASP A 130 -7.96 9.94 -19.80
N ASP A 131 -8.25 9.08 -18.84
CA ASP A 131 -7.51 7.84 -18.55
C ASP A 131 -8.00 6.66 -19.42
N GLU A 132 -9.26 6.66 -19.81
CA GLU A 132 -9.86 5.59 -20.62
C GLU A 132 -9.23 5.48 -22.00
N LYS A 133 -9.02 6.60 -22.68
CA LYS A 133 -8.50 6.65 -24.03
C LYS A 133 -7.06 6.13 -24.15
N PRO A 134 -6.09 6.55 -23.32
CA PRO A 134 -4.76 5.95 -23.30
C PRO A 134 -4.79 4.46 -22.95
N HIS A 135 -5.68 4.02 -22.06
CA HIS A 135 -5.83 2.61 -21.71
C HIS A 135 -6.28 1.77 -22.89
N LEU A 136 -7.38 2.16 -23.54
CA LEU A 136 -7.87 1.51 -24.77
C LEU A 136 -6.86 1.54 -25.90
N TRP A 137 -6.18 2.68 -26.10
CA TRP A 137 -5.12 2.80 -27.09
C TRP A 137 -4.01 1.79 -26.89
N ARG A 138 -3.51 1.62 -25.67
CA ARG A 138 -2.48 0.62 -25.34
C ARG A 138 -2.95 -0.79 -25.62
N TYR A 139 -4.20 -1.11 -25.29
CA TYR A 139 -4.79 -2.42 -25.61
C TYR A 139 -4.77 -2.67 -27.13
N PHE A 140 -5.28 -1.73 -27.94
CA PHE A 140 -5.28 -1.88 -29.39
C PHE A 140 -3.87 -1.97 -29.99
N GLN A 141 -2.91 -1.22 -29.47
CA GLN A 141 -1.52 -1.34 -29.91
C GLN A 141 -0.93 -2.70 -29.53
N GLY A 142 -1.25 -3.24 -28.37
CA GLY A 142 -0.87 -4.58 -27.96
C GLY A 142 -1.39 -5.64 -28.92
N VAL A 143 -2.67 -5.59 -29.25
CA VAL A 143 -3.30 -6.50 -30.22
C VAL A 143 -2.66 -6.36 -31.61
N LYS A 144 -2.52 -5.13 -32.11
CA LYS A 144 -1.94 -4.85 -33.45
C LYS A 144 -0.49 -5.35 -33.58
N ASN A 145 0.31 -5.18 -32.56
CA ASN A 145 1.75 -5.44 -32.58
C ASN A 145 2.12 -6.78 -31.94
N HIS A 146 1.14 -7.59 -31.52
CA HIS A 146 1.35 -8.84 -30.79
C HIS A 146 2.24 -8.67 -29.56
N GLN A 147 2.05 -7.56 -28.84
CA GLN A 147 2.79 -7.22 -27.62
C GLN A 147 1.94 -7.45 -26.38
N GLN A 148 2.58 -7.89 -25.31
CA GLN A 148 1.93 -8.03 -24.02
C GLN A 148 1.49 -6.64 -23.52
N VAL A 149 0.26 -6.54 -23.03
CA VAL A 149 -0.25 -5.35 -22.35
C VAL A 149 0.11 -5.38 -20.87
N THR A 150 0.21 -4.22 -20.26
CA THR A 150 0.63 -4.09 -18.85
C THR A 150 -0.36 -4.78 -17.89
N GLU A 151 -1.65 -4.72 -18.20
CA GLU A 151 -2.73 -5.32 -17.43
C GLU A 151 -3.35 -6.48 -18.21
N ASP A 152 -2.58 -7.53 -18.35
CA ASP A 152 -3.03 -8.76 -18.99
C ASP A 152 -3.94 -9.60 -18.07
N ALA A 153 -4.43 -10.73 -18.59
CA ALA A 153 -5.32 -11.61 -17.86
C ALA A 153 -4.69 -12.19 -16.58
N VAL A 154 -3.37 -12.40 -16.57
CA VAL A 154 -2.65 -12.90 -15.38
C VAL A 154 -2.59 -11.82 -14.30
N PHE A 155 -2.26 -10.60 -14.71
CA PHE A 155 -2.27 -9.46 -13.80
C PHE A 155 -3.67 -9.23 -13.20
N GLY A 156 -4.71 -9.22 -14.05
CA GLY A 156 -6.11 -9.07 -13.62
C GLY A 156 -6.55 -10.17 -12.67
N ASN A 157 -6.20 -11.43 -12.96
CA ASN A 157 -6.49 -12.55 -12.06
C ASN A 157 -5.80 -12.39 -10.70
N ASN A 158 -4.53 -12.02 -10.66
CA ASN A 158 -3.80 -11.84 -9.40
C ASN A 158 -4.36 -10.67 -8.57
N ALA A 159 -4.82 -9.61 -9.21
CA ALA A 159 -5.50 -8.51 -8.53
C ALA A 159 -6.87 -8.94 -7.97
N ALA A 160 -7.66 -9.70 -8.73
CA ALA A 160 -8.96 -10.21 -8.31
C ALA A 160 -8.85 -11.21 -7.16
N LEU A 161 -7.79 -12.03 -7.13
CA LEU A 161 -7.55 -12.98 -6.03
C LEU A 161 -7.44 -12.30 -4.67
N ALA A 162 -6.89 -11.10 -4.59
CA ALA A 162 -6.87 -10.33 -3.34
C ALA A 162 -8.29 -10.06 -2.83
N CYS A 163 -9.21 -9.66 -3.73
CA CYS A 163 -10.62 -9.43 -3.39
C CYS A 163 -11.31 -10.74 -2.97
N HIS A 164 -11.06 -11.84 -3.68
CA HIS A 164 -11.61 -13.15 -3.32
C HIS A 164 -11.10 -13.63 -1.97
N MET A 165 -9.81 -13.48 -1.67
CA MET A 165 -9.25 -13.84 -0.36
C MET A 165 -9.83 -12.97 0.76
N SER A 166 -10.07 -11.69 0.50
CA SER A 166 -10.75 -10.80 1.44
C SER A 166 -12.16 -11.31 1.76
N ASN A 167 -12.95 -11.64 0.75
CA ASN A 167 -14.30 -12.16 0.91
C ASN A 167 -14.32 -13.51 1.62
N GLU A 168 -13.46 -14.44 1.21
CA GLU A 168 -13.35 -15.75 1.85
C GLU A 168 -12.99 -15.64 3.33
N SER A 169 -12.06 -14.76 3.69
CA SER A 169 -11.71 -14.51 5.07
C SER A 169 -12.89 -13.98 5.88
N TYR A 170 -13.67 -13.05 5.31
CA TYR A 170 -14.87 -12.52 5.94
C TYR A 170 -15.93 -13.61 6.19
N PHE A 171 -16.23 -14.42 5.18
CA PHE A 171 -17.24 -15.47 5.30
C PHE A 171 -16.81 -16.60 6.21
N ARG A 172 -15.55 -17.00 6.17
CA ARG A 172 -15.00 -18.04 7.07
C ARG A 172 -14.73 -17.54 8.49
N LYS A 173 -14.75 -16.22 8.70
CA LYS A 173 -14.39 -15.58 9.99
C LYS A 173 -13.00 -16.00 10.48
N SER A 174 -12.09 -16.21 9.56
CA SER A 174 -10.72 -16.67 9.82
C SER A 174 -9.75 -16.12 8.78
N ALA A 175 -8.47 -16.14 9.10
CA ALA A 175 -7.45 -15.86 8.10
C ALA A 175 -7.44 -16.94 7.01
N VAL A 176 -7.10 -16.54 5.78
CA VAL A 176 -6.97 -17.43 4.62
C VAL A 176 -5.62 -17.25 3.94
N VAL A 177 -5.18 -18.31 3.26
CA VAL A 177 -3.93 -18.33 2.50
C VAL A 177 -4.24 -18.75 1.05
N TRP A 178 -3.43 -18.23 0.12
CA TRP A 178 -3.44 -18.68 -1.27
C TRP A 178 -2.52 -19.88 -1.43
N ASP A 179 -3.05 -20.98 -1.89
CA ASP A 179 -2.28 -22.17 -2.28
C ASP A 179 -2.13 -22.21 -3.81
N ALA A 180 -0.98 -21.73 -4.29
CA ALA A 180 -0.69 -21.69 -5.72
C ALA A 180 -0.60 -23.08 -6.36
N ALA A 181 -0.27 -24.13 -5.59
CA ALA A 181 -0.16 -25.50 -6.12
C ALA A 181 -1.50 -26.10 -6.47
N SER A 182 -2.52 -25.83 -5.67
CA SER A 182 -3.90 -26.30 -5.93
C SER A 182 -4.78 -25.25 -6.62
N GLY A 183 -4.31 -23.98 -6.74
CA GLY A 183 -5.12 -22.89 -7.27
C GLY A 183 -6.34 -22.56 -6.41
N THR A 184 -6.24 -22.72 -5.08
CA THR A 184 -7.38 -22.56 -4.16
C THR A 184 -7.04 -21.71 -2.94
N ILE A 185 -8.07 -21.08 -2.37
CA ILE A 185 -7.99 -20.36 -1.10
C ILE A 185 -8.29 -21.33 0.05
N LYS A 186 -7.36 -21.44 0.99
CA LYS A 186 -7.46 -22.32 2.17
C LYS A 186 -7.54 -21.52 3.45
N SER A 187 -8.04 -22.10 4.53
CA SER A 187 -7.90 -21.53 5.88
C SER A 187 -6.42 -21.55 6.29
N ALA A 188 -5.98 -20.49 6.99
CA ALA A 188 -4.58 -20.34 7.44
C ALA A 188 -4.26 -21.24 8.63
#